data_8983a6c92bea30e3d54e2e0173d73cd8
#
_entry.id   8983a6c92bea30e3d54e2e0173d73cd8
#
_cell.length_a   1.000
_cell.length_b   1.000
_cell.length_c   1.000
_cell.angle_alpha   90.00
_cell.angle_beta   90.00
_cell.angle_gamma   90.00
#
_symmetry.space_group_name_H-M   'P 1'
#
loop_
_entity.id
_entity.type
_entity.pdbx_description
1 polymer ?
#
loop_
_entity_poly.entity_id
_entity_poly.type
_entity_poly.pdbx_seq_one_letter_code
_entity_poly.pdbx_strand_id
1 'polypeptide(L)'
;ADKTYIEPITLEILEKILIKEKPDAILPTVGGQTGLDAAMKLFHNGILEKYNVELIGANVDAIESAENREKFKEKMDAAGVPTAKGGFVNTIEEAQSIISDIGFPVIIRPSFTLGGTGGSIAYNKEEYAELVQNGLSSSPINEVLIEESLIGWKEFEMEVVRDSADNAVIVCSIENVDPMGVHTGDSI
;
A
#
# COMPACT_ATOMS: atom_id res chain seq x y z
N ALA A 1 -8.48 25.12 -10.73
CA ALA A 1 -7.43 24.70 -11.66
C ALA A 1 -7.46 25.61 -12.89
N ASP A 2 -6.31 26.01 -13.39
CA ASP A 2 -6.22 26.87 -14.58
C ASP A 2 -6.62 26.10 -15.85
N LYS A 3 -6.35 24.79 -15.85
CA LYS A 3 -6.72 23.88 -16.92
C LYS A 3 -7.15 22.53 -16.36
N THR A 4 -8.12 21.90 -17.02
CA THR A 4 -8.62 20.57 -16.71
C THR A 4 -8.65 19.74 -17.99
N TYR A 5 -8.21 18.49 -17.88
CA TYR A 5 -8.26 17.52 -18.96
C TYR A 5 -9.18 16.38 -18.54
N ILE A 6 -10.18 16.09 -19.36
CA ILE A 6 -11.11 14.97 -19.18
C ILE A 6 -10.75 13.94 -20.25
N GLU A 7 -9.73 13.15 -19.95
CA GLU A 7 -9.11 12.21 -20.89
C GLU A 7 -8.80 10.90 -20.18
N PRO A 8 -8.65 9.79 -20.90
CA PRO A 8 -8.16 8.54 -20.33
C PRO A 8 -6.77 8.71 -19.70
N ILE A 9 -6.57 8.18 -18.50
CA ILE A 9 -5.28 8.21 -17.79
C ILE A 9 -4.38 7.11 -18.35
N THR A 10 -3.83 7.36 -19.54
CA THR A 10 -2.85 6.48 -20.22
C THR A 10 -1.52 7.20 -20.39
N LEU A 11 -0.42 6.43 -20.48
CA LEU A 11 0.91 7.02 -20.69
C LEU A 11 0.95 7.96 -21.90
N GLU A 12 0.31 7.56 -23.01
CA GLU A 12 0.28 8.35 -24.24
C GLU A 12 -0.42 9.71 -24.05
N ILE A 13 -1.56 9.70 -23.36
CA ILE A 13 -2.31 10.94 -23.11
C ILE A 13 -1.58 11.83 -22.11
N LEU A 14 -1.05 11.24 -21.04
CA LEU A 14 -0.27 11.96 -20.04
C LEU A 14 0.97 12.60 -20.66
N GLU A 15 1.71 11.87 -21.50
CA GLU A 15 2.87 12.42 -22.22
C GLU A 15 2.48 13.59 -23.12
N LYS A 16 1.35 13.48 -23.85
CA LYS A 16 0.84 14.60 -24.68
C LYS A 16 0.51 15.84 -23.83
N ILE A 17 -0.04 15.64 -22.63
CA ILE A 17 -0.33 16.75 -21.71
C ILE A 17 0.97 17.39 -21.21
N LEU A 18 1.98 16.59 -20.83
CA LEU A 18 3.29 17.08 -20.41
C LEU A 18 3.96 17.91 -21.51
N ILE A 19 3.92 17.46 -22.75
CA ILE A 19 4.45 18.19 -23.90
C ILE A 19 3.74 19.54 -24.08
N LYS A 20 2.42 19.55 -23.92
CA LYS A 20 1.59 20.75 -24.15
C LYS A 20 1.74 21.76 -23.03
N GLU A 21 1.65 21.32 -21.78
CA GLU A 21 1.60 22.19 -20.61
C GLU A 21 2.97 22.50 -20.01
N LYS A 22 3.95 21.63 -20.23
CA LYS A 22 5.34 21.75 -19.74
C LYS A 22 5.40 22.08 -18.25
N PRO A 23 4.77 21.27 -17.38
CA PRO A 23 4.83 21.51 -15.95
C PRO A 23 6.26 21.25 -15.44
N ASP A 24 6.64 21.96 -14.38
CA ASP A 24 7.91 21.71 -13.68
C ASP A 24 7.81 20.48 -12.77
N ALA A 25 6.60 20.18 -12.26
CA ALA A 25 6.39 19.11 -11.32
C ALA A 25 5.00 18.44 -11.46
N ILE A 26 4.89 17.22 -10.92
CA ILE A 26 3.64 16.46 -10.74
C ILE A 26 3.45 16.14 -9.26
N LEU A 27 2.24 16.38 -8.76
CA LEU A 27 1.79 15.99 -7.42
C LEU A 27 0.81 14.81 -7.51
N PRO A 28 1.26 13.55 -7.39
CA PRO A 28 0.40 12.39 -7.56
C PRO A 28 -0.44 12.06 -6.32
N THR A 29 -0.02 12.48 -5.13
CA THR A 29 -0.58 12.10 -3.85
C THR A 29 -2.02 12.55 -3.61
N VAL A 30 -2.52 13.51 -4.38
CA VAL A 30 -3.92 13.96 -4.34
C VAL A 30 -4.82 13.25 -5.36
N GLY A 31 -4.28 12.30 -6.12
CA GLY A 31 -4.99 11.54 -7.16
C GLY A 31 -5.38 10.12 -6.75
N GLY A 32 -5.22 9.76 -5.47
CA GLY A 32 -5.41 8.39 -4.97
C GLY A 32 -4.50 7.39 -5.69
N GLN A 33 -4.83 6.11 -5.60
CA GLN A 33 -4.05 5.03 -6.23
C GLN A 33 -3.84 5.23 -7.73
N THR A 34 -4.87 5.71 -8.43
CA THR A 34 -4.78 5.99 -9.88
C THR A 34 -3.72 7.04 -10.20
N GLY A 35 -3.61 8.09 -9.37
CA GLY A 35 -2.59 9.13 -9.52
C GLY A 35 -1.18 8.60 -9.26
N LEU A 36 -1.02 7.82 -8.18
CA LEU A 36 0.25 7.19 -7.83
C LEU A 36 0.73 6.22 -8.93
N ASP A 37 -0.14 5.30 -9.37
CA ASP A 37 0.17 4.36 -10.45
C ASP A 37 0.56 5.06 -11.76
N ALA A 38 -0.15 6.13 -12.11
CA ALA A 38 0.14 6.90 -13.30
C ALA A 38 1.52 7.57 -13.23
N ALA A 39 1.85 8.16 -12.09
CA ALA A 39 3.15 8.80 -11.86
C ALA A 39 4.30 7.78 -11.88
N MET A 40 4.12 6.62 -11.24
CA MET A 40 5.11 5.55 -11.26
C MET A 40 5.33 4.99 -12.67
N LYS A 41 4.26 4.82 -13.46
CA LYS A 41 4.37 4.44 -14.89
C LYS A 41 5.14 5.47 -15.70
N LEU A 42 4.87 6.77 -15.50
CA LEU A 42 5.62 7.85 -16.17
C LEU A 42 7.11 7.80 -15.80
N PHE A 43 7.43 7.59 -14.54
CA PHE A 43 8.81 7.46 -14.04
C PHE A 43 9.53 6.26 -14.65
N HIS A 44 8.96 5.06 -14.51
CA HIS A 44 9.60 3.83 -15.00
C HIS A 44 9.79 3.78 -16.54
N ASN A 45 8.97 4.53 -17.28
CA ASN A 45 9.14 4.69 -18.73
C ASN A 45 10.07 5.86 -19.12
N GLY A 46 10.73 6.50 -18.16
CA GLY A 46 11.67 7.60 -18.39
C GLY A 46 11.02 8.90 -18.89
N ILE A 47 9.70 9.00 -18.85
CA ILE A 47 8.96 10.16 -19.38
C ILE A 47 9.19 11.40 -18.52
N LEU A 48 9.25 11.24 -17.20
CA LEU A 48 9.49 12.37 -16.29
C LEU A 48 10.90 12.95 -16.52
N GLU A 49 11.91 12.10 -16.63
CA GLU A 49 13.28 12.52 -16.92
C GLU A 49 13.37 13.20 -18.30
N LYS A 50 12.76 12.60 -19.32
CA LYS A 50 12.74 13.13 -20.69
C LYS A 50 12.23 14.58 -20.79
N TYR A 51 11.25 14.93 -19.97
CA TYR A 51 10.64 16.26 -19.97
C TYR A 51 11.08 17.13 -18.77
N ASN A 52 12.02 16.66 -17.97
CA ASN A 52 12.53 17.33 -16.76
C ASN A 52 11.41 17.72 -15.80
N VAL A 53 10.54 16.75 -15.49
CA VAL A 53 9.38 16.93 -14.59
C VAL A 53 9.69 16.25 -13.26
N GLU A 54 9.57 16.98 -12.16
CA GLU A 54 9.82 16.50 -10.81
C GLU A 54 8.58 15.83 -10.21
N LEU A 55 8.75 14.74 -9.44
CA LEU A 55 7.71 14.20 -8.55
C LEU A 55 7.79 14.92 -7.21
N ILE A 56 6.73 15.62 -6.84
CA ILE A 56 6.60 16.30 -5.54
C ILE A 56 5.52 15.66 -4.67
N GLY A 57 5.56 15.93 -3.36
CA GLY A 57 4.68 15.32 -2.35
C GLY A 57 5.22 13.99 -1.83
N ALA A 58 5.57 13.06 -2.70
CA ALA A 58 6.29 11.85 -2.37
C ALA A 58 7.24 11.48 -3.52
N ASN A 59 8.46 11.09 -3.20
CA ASN A 59 9.40 10.59 -4.20
C ASN A 59 9.13 9.11 -4.52
N VAL A 60 9.77 8.62 -5.58
CA VAL A 60 9.59 7.23 -6.06
C VAL A 60 9.86 6.19 -4.98
N ASP A 61 10.97 6.34 -4.24
CA ASP A 61 11.33 5.39 -3.18
C ASP A 61 10.30 5.37 -2.03
N ALA A 62 9.73 6.53 -1.69
CA ALA A 62 8.66 6.62 -0.70
C ALA A 62 7.37 5.93 -1.19
N ILE A 63 6.99 6.16 -2.45
CA ILE A 63 5.80 5.52 -3.05
C ILE A 63 5.99 4.00 -3.11
N GLU A 64 7.11 3.53 -3.66
CA GLU A 64 7.40 2.09 -3.73
C GLU A 64 7.43 1.42 -2.35
N SER A 65 7.98 2.10 -1.36
CA SER A 65 8.06 1.55 0.00
C SER A 65 6.70 1.52 0.70
N ALA A 66 5.82 2.49 0.42
CA ALA A 66 4.47 2.51 0.96
C ALA A 66 3.56 1.45 0.29
N GLU A 67 3.71 1.27 -1.03
CA GLU A 67 2.88 0.36 -1.81
C GLU A 67 3.33 -1.11 -1.71
N ASN A 68 4.61 -1.36 -1.52
CA ASN A 68 5.17 -2.70 -1.40
C ASN A 68 5.30 -3.09 0.07
N ARG A 69 4.49 -4.05 0.52
CA ARG A 69 4.44 -4.50 1.93
C ARG A 69 5.77 -5.06 2.43
N GLU A 70 6.53 -5.75 1.58
CA GLU A 70 7.84 -6.29 1.94
C GLU A 70 8.85 -5.16 2.19
N LYS A 71 8.96 -4.21 1.24
CA LYS A 71 9.79 -3.01 1.41
C LYS A 71 9.37 -2.17 2.62
N PHE A 72 8.06 -2.05 2.86
CA PHE A 72 7.52 -1.37 4.03
C PHE A 72 7.99 -2.04 5.32
N LYS A 73 7.82 -3.37 5.42
CA LYS A 73 8.25 -4.14 6.58
C LYS A 73 9.75 -4.00 6.83
N GLU A 74 10.58 -4.14 5.79
CA GLU A 74 12.03 -3.96 5.89
C GLU A 74 12.41 -2.57 6.45
N LYS A 75 11.73 -1.51 5.96
CA LYS A 75 11.97 -0.15 6.46
C LYS A 75 11.53 0.04 7.91
N MET A 76 10.40 -0.54 8.29
CA MET A 76 9.92 -0.48 9.68
C MET A 76 10.87 -1.23 10.61
N ASP A 77 11.31 -2.43 10.23
CA ASP A 77 12.27 -3.23 10.98
C ASP A 77 13.61 -2.46 11.14
N ALA A 78 14.11 -1.85 10.08
CA ALA A 78 15.32 -1.02 10.11
C ALA A 78 15.17 0.23 11.00
N ALA A 79 13.97 0.79 11.08
CA ALA A 79 13.64 1.92 11.95
C ALA A 79 13.34 1.51 13.40
N GLY A 80 13.28 0.21 13.71
CA GLY A 80 12.90 -0.31 15.03
C GLY A 80 11.41 -0.09 15.37
N VAL A 81 10.57 0.10 14.35
CA VAL A 81 9.12 0.26 14.51
C VAL A 81 8.45 -1.10 14.38
N PRO A 82 7.72 -1.57 15.41
CA PRO A 82 7.06 -2.87 15.34
C PRO A 82 5.93 -2.87 14.31
N THR A 83 5.85 -3.96 13.55
CA THR A 83 4.73 -4.26 12.65
C THR A 83 4.00 -5.50 13.13
N ALA A 84 2.81 -5.78 12.59
CA ALA A 84 2.11 -7.03 12.82
C ALA A 84 3.02 -8.23 12.51
N LYS A 85 3.05 -9.21 13.40
CA LYS A 85 3.86 -10.43 13.21
C LYS A 85 3.28 -11.25 12.08
N GLY A 86 4.14 -11.76 11.23
CA GLY A 86 3.71 -12.58 10.11
C GLY A 86 4.74 -12.62 8.99
N GLY A 87 4.32 -13.14 7.84
CA GLY A 87 5.20 -13.27 6.68
C GLY A 87 4.48 -13.74 5.43
N PHE A 88 5.19 -13.63 4.31
CA PHE A 88 4.73 -14.13 3.03
C PHE A 88 4.99 -15.63 2.91
N VAL A 89 4.05 -16.35 2.33
CA VAL A 89 4.14 -17.79 2.08
C VAL A 89 3.61 -18.12 0.70
N ASN A 90 4.20 -19.16 0.10
CA ASN A 90 3.80 -19.71 -1.18
C ASN A 90 3.27 -21.15 -1.05
N THR A 91 3.39 -21.73 0.14
CA THR A 91 2.97 -23.11 0.44
C THR A 91 2.20 -23.21 1.76
N ILE A 92 1.44 -24.27 1.92
CA ILE A 92 0.72 -24.59 3.16
C ILE A 92 1.69 -24.93 4.29
N GLU A 93 2.80 -25.58 3.98
CA GLU A 93 3.84 -25.97 4.94
C GLU A 93 4.49 -24.73 5.57
N GLU A 94 4.83 -23.73 4.76
CA GLU A 94 5.33 -22.45 5.24
C GLU A 94 4.29 -21.73 6.11
N ALA A 95 3.02 -21.74 5.69
CA ALA A 95 1.92 -21.19 6.45
C ALA A 95 1.76 -21.84 7.84
N GLN A 96 1.95 -23.17 7.93
CA GLN A 96 1.91 -23.88 9.21
C GLN A 96 3.06 -23.48 10.14
N SER A 97 4.22 -23.14 9.61
CA SER A 97 5.34 -22.63 10.41
C SER A 97 4.97 -21.28 11.02
N ILE A 98 4.45 -20.34 10.21
CA ILE A 98 4.08 -19.01 10.70
C ILE A 98 3.02 -19.08 11.80
N ILE A 99 1.96 -19.89 11.62
CA ILE A 99 0.89 -19.96 12.61
C ILE A 99 1.36 -20.52 13.96
N SER A 100 2.41 -21.34 13.97
CA SER A 100 3.02 -21.85 15.20
C SER A 100 3.66 -20.75 16.03
N ASP A 101 4.11 -19.68 15.39
CA ASP A 101 4.78 -18.55 16.04
C ASP A 101 3.80 -17.47 16.50
N ILE A 102 2.73 -17.22 15.73
CA ILE A 102 1.83 -16.09 15.97
C ILE A 102 0.49 -16.46 16.62
N GLY A 103 0.02 -17.71 16.44
CA GLY A 103 -1.28 -18.18 16.98
C GLY A 103 -2.48 -17.62 16.21
N PHE A 104 -3.67 -17.74 16.78
CA PHE A 104 -4.95 -17.26 16.22
C PHE A 104 -5.53 -16.10 17.04
N PRO A 105 -6.36 -15.22 16.42
CA PRO A 105 -6.74 -15.17 15.01
C PRO A 105 -5.65 -14.57 14.11
N VAL A 106 -5.66 -14.95 12.82
CA VAL A 106 -4.75 -14.44 11.80
C VAL A 106 -5.50 -13.90 10.60
N ILE A 107 -4.91 -12.90 9.95
CA ILE A 107 -5.37 -12.35 8.68
C ILE A 107 -4.59 -13.01 7.56
N ILE A 108 -5.29 -13.44 6.50
CA ILE A 108 -4.73 -14.02 5.29
C ILE A 108 -5.06 -13.07 4.15
N ARG A 109 -4.03 -12.54 3.48
CA ARG A 109 -4.17 -11.57 2.40
C ARG A 109 -3.45 -12.06 1.15
N PRO A 110 -4.15 -12.46 0.09
CA PRO A 110 -3.52 -12.78 -1.18
C PRO A 110 -2.77 -11.57 -1.75
N SER A 111 -1.57 -11.83 -2.29
CA SER A 111 -0.79 -10.79 -2.96
C SER A 111 -1.38 -10.45 -4.32
N PHE A 112 -1.31 -9.17 -4.70
CA PHE A 112 -1.75 -8.65 -6.01
C PHE A 112 -3.22 -8.90 -6.36
N THR A 113 -4.12 -8.96 -5.37
CA THR A 113 -5.56 -8.98 -5.59
C THR A 113 -6.15 -7.58 -5.48
N LEU A 114 -7.20 -7.31 -6.28
CA LEU A 114 -7.89 -6.03 -6.27
C LEU A 114 -9.01 -6.01 -5.23
N GLY A 115 -9.16 -4.88 -4.53
CA GLY A 115 -10.30 -4.64 -3.65
C GLY A 115 -10.44 -5.60 -2.47
N GLY A 116 -9.33 -6.18 -1.98
CA GLY A 116 -9.35 -7.12 -0.86
C GLY A 116 -9.91 -8.50 -1.21
N THR A 117 -10.07 -8.82 -2.50
CA THR A 117 -10.57 -10.12 -2.96
C THR A 117 -9.72 -11.27 -2.40
N GLY A 118 -10.38 -12.26 -1.81
CA GLY A 118 -9.72 -13.45 -1.24
C GLY A 118 -9.10 -13.23 0.14
N GLY A 119 -9.16 -12.01 0.70
CA GLY A 119 -8.77 -11.73 2.07
C GLY A 119 -9.72 -12.44 3.05
N SER A 120 -9.16 -13.02 4.11
CA SER A 120 -9.92 -13.76 5.11
C SER A 120 -9.27 -13.69 6.49
N ILE A 121 -10.05 -14.04 7.51
CA ILE A 121 -9.57 -14.15 8.88
C ILE A 121 -9.82 -15.59 9.34
N ALA A 122 -8.76 -16.26 9.79
CA ALA A 122 -8.87 -17.57 10.40
C ALA A 122 -8.85 -17.43 11.93
N TYR A 123 -9.87 -17.98 12.58
CA TYR A 123 -10.01 -17.95 14.03
C TYR A 123 -9.51 -19.23 14.70
N ASN A 124 -9.35 -20.30 13.93
CA ASN A 124 -8.95 -21.60 14.44
C ASN A 124 -8.21 -22.41 13.38
N LYS A 125 -7.65 -23.55 13.79
CA LYS A 125 -6.83 -24.40 12.93
C LYS A 125 -7.65 -25.13 11.86
N GLU A 126 -8.92 -25.40 12.14
CA GLU A 126 -9.80 -26.18 11.27
C GLU A 126 -10.06 -25.44 9.95
N GLU A 127 -10.30 -24.14 10.02
CA GLU A 127 -10.56 -23.31 8.83
C GLU A 127 -9.29 -22.78 8.17
N TYR A 128 -8.18 -22.71 8.93
CA TYR A 128 -6.94 -22.05 8.48
C TYR A 128 -6.38 -22.62 7.17
N ALA A 129 -6.26 -23.96 7.09
CA ALA A 129 -5.66 -24.59 5.91
C ALA A 129 -6.47 -24.36 4.64
N GLU A 130 -7.81 -24.38 4.73
CA GLU A 130 -8.69 -24.09 3.61
C GLU A 130 -8.59 -22.63 3.18
N LEU A 131 -8.59 -21.69 4.13
CA LEU A 131 -8.49 -20.27 3.86
C LEU A 131 -7.13 -19.89 3.24
N VAL A 132 -6.03 -20.50 3.70
CA VAL A 132 -4.71 -20.31 3.08
C VAL A 132 -4.71 -20.84 1.65
N GLN A 133 -5.26 -22.04 1.40
CA GLN A 133 -5.33 -22.62 0.05
C GLN A 133 -6.14 -21.74 -0.89
N ASN A 134 -7.26 -21.23 -0.42
CA ASN A 134 -8.09 -20.29 -1.19
C ASN A 134 -7.35 -18.98 -1.48
N GLY A 135 -6.63 -18.47 -0.49
CA GLY A 135 -5.79 -17.28 -0.65
C GLY A 135 -4.68 -17.48 -1.69
N LEU A 136 -3.93 -18.57 -1.59
CA LEU A 136 -2.88 -18.92 -2.56
C LEU A 136 -3.45 -19.03 -3.99
N SER A 137 -4.60 -19.71 -4.14
CA SER A 137 -5.25 -19.88 -5.44
C SER A 137 -5.80 -18.57 -6.01
N SER A 138 -6.12 -17.60 -5.17
CA SER A 138 -6.62 -16.28 -5.57
C SER A 138 -5.51 -15.32 -5.99
N SER A 139 -4.28 -15.55 -5.54
CA SER A 139 -3.12 -14.73 -5.88
C SER A 139 -2.57 -15.09 -7.27
N PRO A 140 -2.37 -14.11 -8.16
CA PRO A 140 -1.75 -14.34 -9.47
C PRO A 140 -0.34 -14.94 -9.41
N ILE A 141 0.36 -14.73 -8.31
CA ILE A 141 1.73 -15.22 -8.09
C ILE A 141 1.80 -16.35 -7.06
N ASN A 142 0.64 -16.89 -6.65
CA ASN A 142 0.54 -17.96 -5.65
C ASN A 142 1.23 -17.61 -4.32
N GLU A 143 0.96 -16.41 -3.81
CA GLU A 143 1.55 -15.88 -2.58
C GLU A 143 0.48 -15.28 -1.69
N VAL A 144 0.56 -15.52 -0.38
CA VAL A 144 -0.28 -14.87 0.62
C VAL A 144 0.58 -14.29 1.74
N LEU A 145 0.17 -13.14 2.25
CA LEU A 145 0.64 -12.59 3.51
C LEU A 145 -0.24 -13.13 4.64
N ILE A 146 0.38 -13.70 5.65
CA ILE A 146 -0.29 -14.15 6.89
C ILE A 146 0.23 -13.28 8.02
N GLU A 147 -0.69 -12.63 8.74
CA GLU A 147 -0.35 -11.71 9.83
C GLU A 147 -1.22 -11.99 11.06
N GLU A 148 -0.68 -11.70 12.25
CA GLU A 148 -1.50 -11.67 13.48
C GLU A 148 -2.65 -10.68 13.31
N SER A 149 -3.81 -11.03 13.85
CA SER A 149 -4.96 -10.13 13.80
C SER A 149 -4.89 -9.12 14.95
N LEU A 150 -5.03 -7.85 14.59
CA LEU A 150 -5.13 -6.75 15.54
C LEU A 150 -6.59 -6.36 15.84
N ILE A 151 -7.54 -7.27 15.64
CA ILE A 151 -8.96 -7.03 15.95
C ILE A 151 -9.10 -6.59 17.41
N GLY A 152 -9.85 -5.51 17.61
CA GLY A 152 -10.07 -4.91 18.93
C GLY A 152 -9.03 -3.87 19.34
N TRP A 153 -7.98 -3.66 18.53
CA TRP A 153 -7.09 -2.53 18.71
C TRP A 153 -7.75 -1.25 18.22
N LYS A 154 -7.34 -0.12 18.80
CA LYS A 154 -7.67 1.20 18.26
C LYS A 154 -6.75 1.52 17.10
N GLU A 155 -7.31 2.16 16.09
CA GLU A 155 -6.58 2.60 14.90
C GLU A 155 -6.47 4.13 14.90
N PHE A 156 -5.26 4.62 14.72
CA PHE A 156 -4.95 6.04 14.62
C PHE A 156 -4.16 6.31 13.35
N GLU A 157 -4.52 7.37 12.66
CA GLU A 157 -3.77 7.91 11.53
C GLU A 157 -3.08 9.20 11.94
N MET A 158 -1.97 9.52 11.33
CA MET A 158 -1.25 10.78 11.53
C MET A 158 -0.98 11.44 10.19
N GLU A 159 -1.38 12.71 10.09
CA GLU A 159 -0.99 13.55 8.96
C GLU A 159 0.40 14.13 9.23
N VAL A 160 1.36 13.73 8.42
CA VAL A 160 2.75 14.16 8.54
C VAL A 160 3.17 14.91 7.27
N VAL A 161 3.68 16.12 7.45
CA VAL A 161 4.27 16.92 6.37
C VAL A 161 5.76 17.04 6.62
N ARG A 162 6.56 16.75 5.59
CA ARG A 162 8.01 16.86 5.61
C ARG A 162 8.49 17.67 4.41
N ASP A 163 9.37 18.64 4.65
CA ASP A 163 9.94 19.48 3.61
C ASP A 163 11.28 18.94 3.08
N SER A 164 11.82 19.59 2.05
CA SER A 164 13.11 19.23 1.45
C SER A 164 14.31 19.50 2.37
N ALA A 165 14.14 20.26 3.43
CA ALA A 165 15.18 20.55 4.45
C ALA A 165 15.10 19.57 5.63
N ASP A 166 14.27 18.52 5.52
CA ASP A 166 14.09 17.47 6.53
C ASP A 166 13.37 17.93 7.81
N ASN A 167 12.63 19.03 7.73
CA ASN A 167 11.72 19.42 8.80
C ASN A 167 10.43 18.59 8.71
N ALA A 168 10.09 17.90 9.77
CA ALA A 168 8.86 17.10 9.85
C ALA A 168 7.89 17.70 10.87
N VAL A 169 6.63 17.79 10.48
CA VAL A 169 5.55 18.28 11.33
C VAL A 169 4.41 17.28 11.32
N ILE A 170 3.96 16.87 12.51
CA ILE A 170 2.71 16.13 12.67
C ILE A 170 1.60 17.17 12.76
N VAL A 171 0.75 17.21 11.75
CA VAL A 171 -0.35 18.20 11.66
C VAL A 171 -1.47 17.85 12.62
N CYS A 172 -1.89 16.58 12.61
CA CYS A 172 -2.93 16.06 13.51
C CYS A 172 -2.81 14.54 13.66
N SER A 173 -3.47 14.03 14.68
CA SER A 173 -3.76 12.62 14.88
C SER A 173 -5.27 12.43 14.75
N ILE A 174 -5.67 11.42 14.02
CA ILE A 174 -7.05 11.10 13.66
C ILE A 174 -7.35 9.71 14.22
N GLU A 175 -8.42 9.56 15.00
CA GLU A 175 -8.89 8.26 15.48
C GLU A 175 -9.95 7.72 14.52
N ASN A 176 -9.77 6.49 14.05
CA ASN A 176 -10.79 5.77 13.30
C ASN A 176 -11.86 5.25 14.25
N VAL A 177 -13.12 5.58 13.96
CA VAL A 177 -14.27 5.16 14.77
C VAL A 177 -14.60 3.70 14.59
N ASP A 178 -14.39 3.18 13.38
CA ASP A 178 -14.59 1.78 13.06
C ASP A 178 -13.53 0.89 13.73
N PRO A 179 -13.89 -0.35 14.08
CA PRO A 179 -12.93 -1.33 14.58
C PRO A 179 -11.81 -1.61 13.58
N MET A 180 -10.61 -1.88 14.10
CA MET A 180 -9.45 -2.28 13.31
C MET A 180 -9.79 -3.39 12.31
N GLY A 181 -9.44 -3.18 11.03
CA GLY A 181 -9.69 -4.12 9.94
C GLY A 181 -11.01 -3.93 9.19
N VAL A 182 -11.85 -2.99 9.62
CA VAL A 182 -12.98 -2.47 8.84
C VAL A 182 -12.48 -1.32 7.97
N HIS A 183 -13.25 -0.94 6.94
CA HIS A 183 -12.88 0.17 6.07
C HIS A 183 -12.68 1.47 6.85
N THR A 184 -11.52 2.10 6.68
CA THR A 184 -11.21 3.39 7.28
C THR A 184 -11.88 4.50 6.47
N GLY A 185 -12.95 5.04 6.97
CA GLY A 185 -13.68 6.11 6.28
C GLY A 185 -14.35 7.10 7.22
N ASP A 186 -14.68 6.64 8.42
CA ASP A 186 -15.35 7.43 9.45
C ASP A 186 -14.34 7.78 10.56
N SER A 187 -13.60 8.85 10.36
CA SER A 187 -12.52 9.32 11.26
C SER A 187 -12.87 10.64 11.91
N ILE A 188 -12.37 10.89 13.14
CA ILE A 188 -12.50 12.14 13.87
C ILE A 188 -11.16 12.64 14.44
#